data_cd8c870249c785159a941e08dabef0c3
#
_entry.id   cd8c870249c785159a941e08dabef0c3
#
_cell.length_a   1.000
_cell.length_b   1.000
_cell.length_c   1.000
_cell.angle_alpha   90.00
_cell.angle_beta   90.00
_cell.angle_gamma   90.00
#
_symmetry.space_group_name_H-M   'P 1'
#
loop_
_entity.id
_entity.type
_entity.pdbx_description
1 polymer ?
#
loop_
_entity_poly.entity_id
_entity_poly.type
_entity_poly.pdbx_seq_one_letter_code
_entity_poly.pdbx_strand_id
1 'polypeptide(L)'
;YLERATRKALEILLREAGERDRGFVLMVEGSQIDLRAHDNDAEGVLTEMRDFDRAVAAAMDFADRHPGTLVVVTADHETGGLSIPSTDVDFEHGEAGIEYRFSTGGHTAAMVPVYLYGTGAERINGVLDNTELAHMLKRQVLPDNRRSVSAMKIKSSKIIHLIHKTVRSYFCQACR
;
A
#
# COMPACT_ATOMS: atom_id res chain seq x y z
N TYR A 1 -7.29 14.21 -4.94
CA TYR A 1 -7.37 14.53 -3.50
C TYR A 1 -6.32 13.77 -2.70
N LEU A 2 -6.22 12.46 -2.88
CA LEU A 2 -5.40 11.56 -2.05
C LEU A 2 -3.91 11.90 -2.12
N GLU A 3 -3.38 12.22 -3.30
CA GLU A 3 -1.99 12.66 -3.47
C GLU A 3 -1.66 13.86 -2.59
N ARG A 4 -2.50 14.91 -2.62
CA ARG A 4 -2.26 16.15 -1.84
C ARG A 4 -2.28 15.87 -0.34
N ALA A 5 -3.23 15.04 0.11
CA ALA A 5 -3.33 14.63 1.51
C ALA A 5 -2.09 13.83 1.94
N THR A 6 -1.64 12.89 1.09
CA THR A 6 -0.43 12.08 1.32
C THR A 6 0.82 12.96 1.44
N ARG A 7 1.04 13.87 0.49
CA ARG A 7 2.19 14.80 0.54
C ARG A 7 2.17 15.64 1.82
N LYS A 8 1.00 16.15 2.22
CA LYS A 8 0.87 16.97 3.43
C LYS A 8 1.10 16.16 4.71
N ALA A 9 0.58 14.93 4.77
CA ALA A 9 0.82 14.04 5.90
C ALA A 9 2.32 13.71 6.05
N LEU A 10 2.99 13.40 4.95
CA LEU A 10 4.43 13.11 4.93
C LEU A 10 5.26 14.31 5.41
N GLU A 11 4.92 15.53 4.98
CA GLU A 11 5.59 16.77 5.43
C GLU A 11 5.46 16.96 6.94
N ILE A 12 4.24 16.80 7.47
CA ILE A 12 3.97 16.95 8.91
C ILE A 12 4.72 15.89 9.71
N LEU A 13 4.61 14.62 9.32
CA LEU A 13 5.23 13.51 10.04
C LEU A 13 6.76 13.57 10.00
N LEU A 14 7.33 13.99 8.87
CA LEU A 14 8.77 14.17 8.76
C LEU A 14 9.28 15.21 9.74
N ARG A 15 8.59 16.35 9.86
CA ARG A 15 8.94 17.41 10.83
C ARG A 15 8.83 16.89 12.26
N GLU A 16 7.69 16.31 12.64
CA GLU A 16 7.44 15.79 13.99
C GLU A 16 8.43 14.67 14.37
N ALA A 17 8.77 13.80 13.42
CA ALA A 17 9.73 12.73 13.64
C ALA A 17 11.15 13.27 13.83
N GLY A 18 11.53 14.28 13.04
CA GLY A 18 12.84 14.96 13.16
C GLY A 18 13.03 15.64 14.51
N GLU A 19 12.02 16.33 15.01
CA GLU A 19 12.04 16.99 16.32
C GLU A 19 12.21 15.99 17.48
N ARG A 20 11.81 14.73 17.30
CA ARG A 20 11.84 13.69 18.32
C ARG A 20 12.91 12.61 18.11
N ASP A 21 13.74 12.73 17.08
CA ASP A 21 14.70 11.69 16.64
C ASP A 21 14.04 10.29 16.52
N ARG A 22 12.86 10.22 15.89
CA ARG A 22 12.06 9.02 15.73
C ARG A 22 11.68 8.79 14.28
N GLY A 23 11.25 7.57 13.96
CA GLY A 23 10.57 7.25 12.72
C GLY A 23 9.06 7.48 12.81
N PHE A 24 8.36 7.16 11.73
CA PHE A 24 6.90 7.17 11.69
C PHE A 24 6.36 6.05 10.80
N VAL A 25 5.10 5.75 10.99
CA VAL A 25 4.30 4.91 10.09
C VAL A 25 3.13 5.76 9.61
N LEU A 26 2.97 5.84 8.30
CA LEU A 26 1.81 6.48 7.66
C LEU A 26 1.02 5.41 6.89
N MET A 27 -0.27 5.31 7.15
CA MET A 27 -1.20 4.52 6.36
C MET A 27 -2.06 5.46 5.52
N VAL A 28 -2.15 5.17 4.23
CA VAL A 28 -2.97 5.90 3.25
C VAL A 28 -3.92 4.91 2.61
N GLU A 29 -5.19 5.23 2.61
CA GLU A 29 -6.25 4.34 2.14
C GLU A 29 -6.95 4.90 0.90
N GLY A 30 -6.98 4.09 -0.18
CA GLY A 30 -7.79 4.33 -1.38
C GLY A 30 -9.17 3.68 -1.27
N SER A 31 -9.96 4.05 -0.26
CA SER A 31 -11.20 3.37 0.12
C SER A 31 -12.28 3.34 -0.97
N GLN A 32 -12.27 4.30 -1.89
CA GLN A 32 -13.31 4.40 -2.93
C GLN A 32 -13.16 3.32 -4.01
N ILE A 33 -11.99 2.73 -4.19
CA ILE A 33 -11.77 1.64 -5.15
C ILE A 33 -12.68 0.46 -4.80
N ASP A 34 -12.69 0.06 -3.53
CA ASP A 34 -13.54 -1.01 -3.00
C ASP A 34 -15.04 -0.70 -3.18
N LEU A 35 -15.46 0.50 -2.81
CA LEU A 35 -16.85 0.91 -2.93
C LEU A 35 -17.33 0.86 -4.38
N ARG A 36 -16.51 1.33 -5.33
CA ARG A 36 -16.82 1.22 -6.76
C ARG A 36 -16.85 -0.23 -7.26
N ALA A 37 -15.96 -1.07 -6.75
CA ALA A 37 -15.97 -2.49 -7.08
C ALA A 37 -17.21 -3.22 -6.53
N HIS A 38 -17.69 -2.87 -5.34
CA HIS A 38 -18.95 -3.35 -4.79
C HIS A 38 -20.16 -2.99 -5.67
N ASP A 39 -20.13 -1.81 -6.27
CA ASP A 39 -21.15 -1.33 -7.21
C ASP A 39 -20.98 -1.90 -8.62
N ASN A 40 -19.93 -2.71 -8.88
CA ASN A 40 -19.53 -3.20 -10.21
C ASN A 40 -19.31 -2.05 -11.22
N ASP A 41 -18.86 -0.89 -10.73
CA ASP A 41 -18.59 0.33 -11.51
C ASP A 41 -17.12 0.34 -11.96
N ALA A 42 -16.82 -0.23 -13.13
CA ALA A 42 -15.46 -0.33 -13.65
C ALA A 42 -14.81 1.05 -13.89
N GLU A 43 -15.56 2.02 -14.41
CA GLU A 43 -15.05 3.37 -14.67
C GLU A 43 -14.74 4.10 -13.36
N GLY A 44 -15.57 3.90 -12.34
CA GLY A 44 -15.33 4.38 -10.99
C GLY A 44 -14.06 3.76 -10.40
N VAL A 45 -13.88 2.44 -10.50
CA VAL A 45 -12.66 1.74 -10.07
C VAL A 45 -11.43 2.34 -10.73
N LEU A 46 -11.45 2.50 -12.05
CA LEU A 46 -10.32 3.08 -12.80
C LEU A 46 -10.00 4.52 -12.38
N THR A 47 -11.02 5.31 -12.13
CA THR A 47 -10.86 6.71 -11.69
C THR A 47 -10.21 6.78 -10.32
N GLU A 48 -10.67 5.99 -9.37
CA GLU A 48 -10.14 5.93 -8.02
C GLU A 48 -8.72 5.31 -7.99
N MET A 49 -8.47 4.30 -8.82
CA MET A 49 -7.13 3.72 -9.00
C MET A 49 -6.12 4.75 -9.50
N ARG A 50 -6.52 5.64 -10.44
CA ARG A 50 -5.64 6.71 -10.92
C ARG A 50 -5.35 7.76 -9.83
N ASP A 51 -6.29 8.06 -8.93
CA ASP A 51 -6.03 8.95 -7.79
C ASP A 51 -5.10 8.28 -6.76
N PHE A 52 -5.30 7.00 -6.52
CA PHE A 52 -4.44 6.19 -5.66
C PHE A 52 -3.01 6.06 -6.21
N ASP A 53 -2.85 5.81 -7.52
CA ASP A 53 -1.56 5.74 -8.21
C ASP A 53 -0.74 7.02 -8.04
N ARG A 54 -1.38 8.20 -8.13
CA ARG A 54 -0.72 9.48 -7.85
C ARG A 54 -0.25 9.59 -6.39
N ALA A 55 -0.99 9.01 -5.44
CA ALA A 55 -0.55 8.97 -4.04
C ALA A 55 0.64 8.00 -3.84
N VAL A 56 0.65 6.87 -4.56
CA VAL A 56 1.79 5.94 -4.61
C VAL A 56 3.03 6.64 -5.15
N ALA A 57 2.90 7.34 -6.27
CA ALA A 57 4.00 8.12 -6.85
C ALA A 57 4.55 9.16 -5.87
N ALA A 58 3.68 9.86 -5.14
CA ALA A 58 4.10 10.81 -4.11
C ALA A 58 4.88 10.15 -2.95
N ALA A 59 4.49 8.92 -2.57
CA ALA A 59 5.19 8.16 -1.55
C ALA A 59 6.57 7.66 -2.04
N MET A 60 6.66 7.22 -3.29
CA MET A 60 7.94 6.82 -3.91
C MET A 60 8.89 8.00 -4.04
N ASP A 61 8.43 9.16 -4.53
CA ASP A 61 9.19 10.41 -4.57
C ASP A 61 9.73 10.81 -3.19
N PHE A 62 8.94 10.57 -2.15
CA PHE A 62 9.37 10.83 -0.77
C PHE A 62 10.45 9.84 -0.35
N ALA A 63 10.31 8.56 -0.66
CA ALA A 63 11.28 7.53 -0.31
C ALA A 63 12.65 7.78 -0.97
N ASP A 64 12.66 8.23 -2.22
CA ASP A 64 13.90 8.58 -2.95
C ASP A 64 14.68 9.73 -2.28
N ARG A 65 13.96 10.71 -1.75
CA ARG A 65 14.56 11.87 -1.08
C ARG A 65 14.90 11.63 0.40
N HIS A 66 14.34 10.57 1.00
CA HIS A 66 14.48 10.29 2.42
C HIS A 66 14.88 8.82 2.67
N PRO A 67 16.18 8.50 2.54
CA PRO A 67 16.68 7.15 2.85
C PRO A 67 16.19 6.63 4.21
N GLY A 68 16.00 5.33 4.32
CA GLY A 68 15.38 4.71 5.49
C GLY A 68 13.85 4.63 5.38
N THR A 69 13.27 4.98 4.23
CA THR A 69 11.83 4.85 3.95
C THR A 69 11.53 3.57 3.21
N LEU A 70 10.52 2.84 3.67
CA LEU A 70 9.90 1.71 2.99
C LEU A 70 8.48 2.08 2.57
N VAL A 71 8.15 1.93 1.31
CA VAL A 71 6.79 2.06 0.78
C VAL A 71 6.24 0.66 0.55
N VAL A 72 5.03 0.42 1.03
CA VAL A 72 4.30 -0.84 0.87
C VAL A 72 2.95 -0.54 0.24
N VAL A 73 2.64 -1.16 -0.88
CA VAL A 73 1.36 -1.01 -1.58
C VAL A 73 0.70 -2.37 -1.67
N THR A 74 -0.51 -2.48 -1.16
CA THR A 74 -1.28 -3.74 -1.19
C THR A 74 -2.77 -3.46 -1.10
N ALA A 75 -3.58 -4.50 -1.19
CA ALA A 75 -4.98 -4.48 -0.77
C ALA A 75 -5.14 -5.41 0.43
N ASP A 76 -6.24 -5.27 1.15
CA ASP A 76 -6.63 -6.20 2.22
C ASP A 76 -7.40 -7.40 1.68
N HIS A 77 -8.12 -7.23 0.58
CA HIS A 77 -8.84 -8.25 -0.18
C HIS A 77 -9.10 -7.80 -1.62
N GLU A 78 -9.60 -8.71 -2.42
CA GLU A 78 -10.19 -8.44 -3.72
C GLU A 78 -11.70 -8.19 -3.56
N THR A 79 -12.28 -7.33 -4.40
CA THR A 79 -13.70 -7.00 -4.43
C THR A 79 -14.25 -7.03 -5.85
N GLY A 80 -15.43 -7.63 -5.99
CA GLY A 80 -16.16 -7.68 -7.25
C GLY A 80 -15.82 -8.87 -8.14
N GLY A 81 -14.72 -9.56 -7.91
CA GLY A 81 -14.21 -10.58 -8.82
C GLY A 81 -13.97 -10.01 -10.21
N LEU A 82 -13.37 -8.79 -10.25
CA LEU A 82 -13.13 -8.06 -11.49
C LEU A 82 -12.15 -8.82 -12.37
N SER A 83 -12.55 -9.04 -13.62
CA SER A 83 -11.72 -9.66 -14.65
C SER A 83 -11.77 -8.87 -15.94
N ILE A 84 -10.69 -9.01 -16.73
CA ILE A 84 -10.61 -8.49 -18.09
C ILE A 84 -10.55 -9.70 -19.01
N PRO A 85 -11.72 -10.17 -19.51
CA PRO A 85 -11.75 -11.30 -20.41
C PRO A 85 -11.12 -10.95 -21.75
N SER A 86 -10.58 -11.95 -22.44
CA SER A 86 -10.27 -11.81 -23.85
C SER A 86 -11.57 -11.64 -24.62
N THR A 87 -11.66 -10.60 -25.42
CA THR A 87 -12.71 -10.44 -26.42
C THR A 87 -12.18 -10.96 -27.78
N ASP A 88 -13.05 -11.23 -28.73
CA ASP A 88 -12.66 -11.66 -30.09
C ASP A 88 -11.81 -10.59 -30.83
N VAL A 89 -11.63 -9.43 -30.24
CA VAL A 89 -10.75 -8.37 -30.71
C VAL A 89 -9.40 -8.52 -30.02
N ASP A 90 -8.40 -8.83 -30.82
CA ASP A 90 -7.06 -9.16 -30.40
C ASP A 90 -6.42 -8.06 -29.54
N PHE A 91 -5.85 -8.43 -28.42
CA PHE A 91 -5.07 -7.53 -27.54
C PHE A 91 -3.92 -6.82 -28.28
N GLU A 92 -3.49 -7.36 -29.42
CA GLU A 92 -2.37 -6.83 -30.20
C GLU A 92 -2.65 -5.46 -30.84
N HIS A 93 -3.88 -5.02 -30.94
CA HIS A 93 -4.23 -3.83 -31.73
C HIS A 93 -4.63 -2.61 -30.90
N GLY A 94 -4.66 -2.68 -29.58
CA GLY A 94 -4.91 -1.50 -28.71
C GLY A 94 -6.24 -0.79 -28.99
N GLU A 95 -7.16 -1.45 -29.67
CA GLU A 95 -8.44 -0.88 -30.01
C GLU A 95 -9.41 -0.93 -28.82
N ALA A 96 -10.34 0.01 -28.79
CA ALA A 96 -11.40 0.17 -27.81
C ALA A 96 -12.21 -1.12 -27.63
N GLY A 97 -11.80 -2.00 -26.74
CA GLY A 97 -12.37 -3.32 -26.57
C GLY A 97 -12.05 -3.98 -25.25
N ILE A 98 -11.54 -3.24 -24.27
CA ILE A 98 -11.38 -3.80 -22.94
C ILE A 98 -12.75 -3.94 -22.30
N GLU A 99 -13.18 -5.18 -22.13
CA GLU A 99 -14.40 -5.51 -21.41
C GLU A 99 -14.05 -5.77 -19.94
N TYR A 100 -14.82 -5.18 -19.04
CA TYR A 100 -14.70 -5.44 -17.61
C TYR A 100 -15.88 -6.32 -17.18
N ARG A 101 -15.59 -7.42 -16.47
CA ARG A 101 -16.61 -8.30 -15.92
C ARG A 101 -16.43 -8.47 -14.44
N PHE A 102 -17.54 -8.36 -13.72
CA PHE A 102 -17.62 -8.64 -12.29
C PHE A 102 -18.37 -9.95 -12.07
N SER A 103 -17.94 -10.75 -11.12
CA SER A 103 -18.59 -12.01 -10.77
C SER A 103 -19.47 -11.90 -9.52
N THR A 104 -19.30 -10.84 -8.74
CA THR A 104 -20.03 -10.61 -7.48
C THR A 104 -20.04 -9.12 -7.15
N GLY A 105 -20.94 -8.70 -6.26
CA GLY A 105 -20.87 -7.41 -5.58
C GLY A 105 -20.23 -7.49 -4.20
N GLY A 106 -19.60 -8.63 -3.86
CA GLY A 106 -18.91 -8.85 -2.59
C GLY A 106 -17.41 -9.05 -2.77
N HIS A 107 -16.74 -9.46 -1.70
CA HIS A 107 -15.32 -9.81 -1.74
C HIS A 107 -15.10 -11.20 -2.30
N THR A 108 -13.91 -11.46 -2.83
CA THR A 108 -13.48 -12.79 -3.23
C THR A 108 -12.23 -13.22 -2.46
N ALA A 109 -11.92 -14.51 -2.55
CA ALA A 109 -10.71 -15.08 -1.97
C ALA A 109 -9.49 -15.04 -2.93
N ALA A 110 -9.56 -14.23 -3.98
CA ALA A 110 -8.41 -14.06 -4.86
C ALA A 110 -7.26 -13.38 -4.13
N MET A 111 -6.04 -13.84 -4.41
CA MET A 111 -4.84 -13.24 -3.85
C MET A 111 -4.66 -11.82 -4.37
N VAL A 112 -4.25 -10.92 -3.48
CA VAL A 112 -3.90 -9.54 -3.84
C VAL A 112 -2.39 -9.35 -3.87
N PRO A 113 -1.87 -8.51 -4.76
CA PRO A 113 -0.43 -8.26 -4.84
C PRO A 113 0.07 -7.40 -3.68
N VAL A 114 1.35 -7.59 -3.33
CA VAL A 114 2.11 -6.71 -2.44
C VAL A 114 3.28 -6.14 -3.22
N TYR A 115 3.36 -4.83 -3.34
CA TYR A 115 4.48 -4.13 -3.93
C TYR A 115 5.27 -3.40 -2.86
N LEU A 116 6.59 -3.45 -2.97
CA LEU A 116 7.48 -2.83 -2.01
C LEU A 116 8.50 -1.97 -2.74
N TYR A 117 8.80 -0.81 -2.18
CA TYR A 117 9.77 0.12 -2.72
C TYR A 117 10.60 0.78 -1.62
N GLY A 118 11.88 1.01 -1.87
CA GLY A 118 12.77 1.71 -0.97
C GLY A 118 13.51 0.79 0.00
N THR A 119 13.85 1.30 1.16
CA THR A 119 14.76 0.64 2.10
C THR A 119 14.15 -0.63 2.71
N GLY A 120 14.77 -1.77 2.48
CA GLY A 120 14.32 -3.07 3.02
C GLY A 120 13.28 -3.80 2.19
N ALA A 121 12.92 -3.25 1.02
CA ALA A 121 11.95 -3.87 0.10
C ALA A 121 12.36 -5.30 -0.29
N GLU A 122 13.66 -5.55 -0.44
CA GLU A 122 14.23 -6.85 -0.81
C GLU A 122 14.03 -7.97 0.22
N ARG A 123 13.61 -7.62 1.44
CA ARG A 123 13.46 -8.56 2.56
C ARG A 123 12.08 -9.20 2.63
N ILE A 124 11.14 -8.72 1.84
CA ILE A 124 9.75 -9.19 1.85
C ILE A 124 9.42 -9.67 0.44
N ASN A 125 9.15 -10.96 0.29
CA ASN A 125 8.82 -11.57 -0.99
C ASN A 125 8.04 -12.87 -0.77
N GLY A 126 7.47 -13.42 -1.85
CA GLY A 126 6.73 -14.68 -1.85
C GLY A 126 5.25 -14.51 -1.65
N VAL A 127 4.57 -15.61 -1.35
CA VAL A 127 3.15 -15.64 -0.97
C VAL A 127 3.07 -15.65 0.54
N LEU A 128 2.37 -14.70 1.11
CA LEU A 128 2.34 -14.43 2.55
C LEU A 128 0.91 -14.39 3.06
N ASP A 129 0.71 -14.86 4.28
CA ASP A 129 -0.48 -14.47 5.03
C ASP A 129 -0.39 -12.99 5.45
N ASN A 130 -1.55 -12.33 5.57
CA ASN A 130 -1.61 -10.93 6.02
C ASN A 130 -0.96 -10.72 7.40
N THR A 131 -1.05 -11.71 8.28
CA THR A 131 -0.38 -11.72 9.59
C THR A 131 1.13 -11.81 9.47
N GLU A 132 1.66 -12.56 8.50
CA GLU A 132 3.10 -12.64 8.25
C GLU A 132 3.63 -11.31 7.73
N LEU A 133 2.93 -10.69 6.77
CA LEU A 133 3.27 -9.34 6.29
C LEU A 133 3.31 -8.34 7.45
N ALA A 134 2.29 -8.34 8.32
CA ALA A 134 2.25 -7.46 9.49
C ALA A 134 3.45 -7.68 10.43
N HIS A 135 3.84 -8.93 10.68
CA HIS A 135 5.02 -9.25 11.49
C HIS A 135 6.33 -8.83 10.83
N MET A 136 6.44 -8.94 9.50
CA MET A 136 7.62 -8.48 8.75
C MET A 136 7.74 -6.96 8.82
N LEU A 137 6.66 -6.22 8.61
CA LEU A 137 6.64 -4.76 8.71
C LEU A 137 6.95 -4.28 10.13
N LYS A 138 6.38 -4.93 11.15
CA LYS A 138 6.68 -4.62 12.54
C LYS A 138 8.17 -4.74 12.86
N ARG A 139 8.85 -5.76 12.35
CA ARG A 139 10.29 -5.94 12.53
C ARG A 139 11.14 -4.85 11.87
N GLN A 140 10.61 -4.18 10.82
CA GLN A 140 11.30 -3.06 10.17
C GLN A 140 11.21 -1.76 11.01
N VAL A 141 10.17 -1.62 11.82
CA VAL A 141 9.91 -0.39 12.63
C VAL A 141 10.50 -0.48 14.02
N LEU A 142 10.39 -1.64 14.66
CA LEU A 142 10.79 -1.84 16.04
C LEU A 142 12.23 -2.38 16.09
N PRO A 143 13.12 -1.77 16.90
CA PRO A 143 14.44 -2.34 17.14
C PRO A 143 14.28 -3.73 17.79
N ASP A 144 14.98 -4.72 17.25
CA ASP A 144 15.01 -6.05 17.84
C ASP A 144 15.78 -5.98 19.17
N ASN A 145 15.05 -6.01 20.28
CA ASN A 145 15.63 -6.01 21.62
C ASN A 145 16.49 -7.25 21.95
N ARG A 146 16.65 -8.20 21.00
CA ARG A 146 17.39 -9.45 21.19
C ARG A 146 18.76 -9.49 20.52
N ARG A 147 19.16 -8.44 19.80
CA ARG A 147 20.51 -8.36 19.23
C ARG A 147 21.29 -7.26 19.94
N SER A 148 22.01 -7.68 20.98
CA SER A 148 23.09 -6.91 21.54
C SER A 148 24.15 -6.67 20.47
N VAL A 149 24.54 -5.41 20.29
CA VAL A 149 25.86 -4.94 19.91
C VAL A 149 26.40 -5.38 18.56
N SER A 150 26.03 -4.69 17.49
CA SER A 150 27.01 -3.97 16.67
C SER A 150 26.26 -3.03 15.77
N ALA A 151 26.20 -1.82 16.21
CA ALA A 151 26.01 -0.56 15.55
C ALA A 151 25.61 -0.57 14.07
N MET A 152 24.32 -0.68 13.80
CA MET A 152 23.72 0.19 12.82
C MET A 152 22.46 0.74 13.46
N LYS A 153 22.61 1.91 14.11
CA LYS A 153 21.49 2.73 14.51
C LYS A 153 20.70 3.05 13.26
N ILE A 154 19.67 2.25 12.96
CA ILE A 154 18.61 2.66 12.06
C ILE A 154 17.82 3.72 12.85
N LYS A 155 18.43 4.91 12.95
CA LYS A 155 17.74 6.10 13.39
C LYS A 155 16.69 6.39 12.33
N SER A 156 15.43 6.30 12.72
CA SER A 156 14.27 6.74 11.97
C SER A 156 13.87 5.89 10.75
N SER A 157 13.40 4.65 10.96
CA SER A 157 12.63 3.92 9.94
C SER A 157 11.31 4.62 9.65
N LYS A 158 11.01 4.85 8.37
CA LYS A 158 9.74 5.42 7.92
C LYS A 158 9.04 4.37 7.09
N ILE A 159 7.81 4.01 7.46
CA ILE A 159 6.98 3.12 6.66
C ILE A 159 5.78 3.90 6.15
N ILE A 160 5.59 3.89 4.86
CA ILE A 160 4.40 4.40 4.19
C ILE A 160 3.65 3.19 3.67
N HIS A 161 2.51 2.92 4.27
CA HIS A 161 1.65 1.81 3.90
C HIS A 161 0.44 2.37 3.14
N LEU A 162 0.36 2.08 1.85
CA LEU A 162 -0.77 2.44 1.02
C LEU A 162 -1.67 1.22 0.87
N ILE A 163 -2.86 1.28 1.42
CA ILE A 163 -3.83 0.19 1.46
C ILE A 163 -5.12 0.62 0.79
N HIS A 164 -5.69 -0.31 0.05
CA HIS A 164 -7.08 -0.36 -0.29
C HIS A 164 -7.86 -1.03 0.86
N LYS A 165 -8.87 -0.44 1.38
CA LYS A 165 -9.71 -0.62 2.57
C LYS A 165 -9.65 -1.95 3.36
N THR A 166 -9.71 -1.80 4.67
CA THR A 166 -10.16 -2.63 5.79
C THR A 166 -9.11 -3.33 6.65
N VAL A 167 -8.17 -2.57 7.26
CA VAL A 167 -7.49 -3.04 8.48
C VAL A 167 -7.72 -2.02 9.60
N ARG A 168 -8.90 -2.06 10.18
CA ARG A 168 -9.24 -1.20 11.34
C ARG A 168 -8.72 -1.71 12.67
N SER A 169 -8.15 -2.93 12.75
CA SER A 169 -7.96 -3.59 14.04
C SER A 169 -6.55 -3.87 14.52
N TYR A 170 -5.52 -3.91 13.69
CA TYR A 170 -4.25 -4.49 14.13
C TYR A 170 -3.11 -3.51 14.41
N PHE A 171 -3.14 -2.31 13.88
CA PHE A 171 -2.06 -1.33 14.11
C PHE A 171 -2.27 -0.43 15.34
N CYS A 172 -3.50 -0.24 15.81
CA CYS A 172 -3.80 0.66 16.94
C CYS A 172 -3.39 0.08 18.32
N GLN A 173 -3.21 -1.24 18.45
CA GLN A 173 -2.79 -1.87 19.72
C GLN A 173 -1.27 -2.00 19.90
N ALA A 174 -0.48 -1.80 18.86
CA ALA A 174 0.97 -1.98 18.91
C ALA A 174 1.77 -0.71 19.24
N CYS A 175 1.10 0.44 19.37
CA CYS A 175 1.73 1.74 19.69
C CYS A 175 1.43 2.25 21.11
N ARG A 176 0.93 1.38 22.01
CA ARG A 176 0.86 1.70 23.44
C ARG A 176 1.98 1.04 24.20
#